data_2c87ea4fccad663564d461c729dd7a23
#
_entry.id   2c87ea4fccad663564d461c729dd7a23
#
_cell.length_a   1.000
_cell.length_b   1.000
_cell.length_c   1.000
_cell.angle_alpha   90.00
_cell.angle_beta   90.00
_cell.angle_gamma   90.00
#
_symmetry.space_group_name_H-M   'P 1'
#
loop_
_entity.id
_entity.type
_entity.pdbx_description
1 polymer ?
#
loop_
_entity_poly.entity_id
_entity_poly.type
_entity_poly.pdbx_seq_one_letter_code
_entity_poly.pdbx_strand_id
1 'polypeptide(L)'
;TSVDPGSYVPSHWHRAVEIIYMLEGELEVTVERTSRILLTGQCILINSNVIHSTKCTHPNRAIVLQIPIEFMETYIPEVSQLLFLWNPETQDPIMRTKLDRMKDTLTQMQIANDIRPEGFLLRFNSLLFELLFQLYHNFSVQVLKPNVNQKNKDLSRLDPVLTYTARN
;
A
#
# COMPACT_ATOMS: atom_id res chain seq x y z
N THR A 1 -8.36 -12.21 -0.74
CA THR A 1 -8.40 -13.08 0.45
C THR A 1 -9.66 -12.78 1.24
N SER A 2 -10.38 -13.81 1.66
CA SER A 2 -11.52 -13.66 2.56
C SER A 2 -11.02 -13.67 4.00
N VAL A 3 -11.59 -12.81 4.83
CA VAL A 3 -11.26 -12.74 6.25
C VAL A 3 -12.53 -13.00 7.06
N ASP A 4 -12.46 -13.90 8.00
CA ASP A 4 -13.63 -14.26 8.83
C ASP A 4 -13.98 -13.13 9.80
N PRO A 5 -15.30 -12.94 10.09
CA PRO A 5 -15.74 -11.96 11.08
C PRO A 5 -15.12 -12.22 12.45
N GLY A 6 -14.68 -11.17 13.11
CA GLY A 6 -14.02 -11.24 14.40
C GLY A 6 -12.54 -11.57 14.34
N SER A 7 -11.97 -11.79 13.15
CA SER A 7 -10.54 -11.99 13.03
C SER A 7 -9.80 -10.68 13.27
N TYR A 8 -8.63 -10.81 13.89
CA TYR A 8 -7.79 -9.68 14.27
C TYR A 8 -6.33 -9.99 13.95
N VAL A 9 -5.70 -9.12 13.18
CA VAL A 9 -4.26 -9.18 12.98
C VAL A 9 -3.64 -8.16 13.93
N PRO A 10 -2.87 -8.61 14.94
CA PRO A 10 -2.29 -7.72 15.94
C PRO A 10 -1.28 -6.77 15.31
N SER A 11 -0.95 -5.71 16.03
CA SER A 11 0.03 -4.72 15.60
C SER A 11 1.36 -5.36 15.26
N HIS A 12 1.85 -5.09 14.08
CA HIS A 12 3.11 -5.62 13.56
C HIS A 12 3.70 -4.64 12.54
N TRP A 13 4.94 -4.88 12.16
CA TRP A 13 5.60 -4.16 11.09
C TRP A 13 6.44 -5.13 10.25
N HIS A 14 6.73 -4.75 9.01
CA HIS A 14 7.58 -5.54 8.12
C HIS A 14 8.30 -4.64 7.12
N ARG A 15 9.38 -5.15 6.55
CA ARG A 15 10.15 -4.46 5.51
C ARG A 15 9.54 -4.69 4.13
N ALA A 16 8.28 -4.35 4.00
CA ALA A 16 7.53 -4.47 2.76
C ALA A 16 6.50 -3.35 2.68
N VAL A 17 6.21 -2.93 1.48
CA VAL A 17 5.04 -2.09 1.19
C VAL A 17 3.84 -3.01 1.11
N GLU A 18 2.75 -2.66 1.78
CA GLU A 18 1.50 -3.43 1.76
C GLU A 18 0.39 -2.62 1.13
N ILE A 19 -0.31 -3.22 0.17
CA ILE A 19 -1.49 -2.63 -0.47
C ILE A 19 -2.70 -3.47 -0.09
N ILE A 20 -3.76 -2.82 0.38
CA ILE A 20 -5.04 -3.45 0.70
C ILE A 20 -6.12 -2.82 -0.19
N TYR A 21 -6.75 -3.63 -1.02
CA TYR A 21 -7.86 -3.23 -1.89
C TYR A 21 -9.11 -4.01 -1.52
N MET A 22 -10.14 -3.29 -1.02
CA MET A 22 -11.40 -3.91 -0.57
C MET A 22 -12.30 -4.19 -1.77
N LEU A 23 -12.59 -5.47 -1.99
CA LEU A 23 -13.50 -5.92 -3.04
C LEU A 23 -14.94 -6.00 -2.54
N GLU A 24 -15.14 -6.48 -1.31
CA GLU A 24 -16.46 -6.62 -0.68
C GLU A 24 -16.36 -6.41 0.83
N GLY A 25 -17.34 -5.72 1.40
CA GLY A 25 -17.41 -5.49 2.83
C GLY A 25 -16.53 -4.35 3.30
N GLU A 26 -16.14 -4.41 4.57
CA GLU A 26 -15.34 -3.37 5.21
C GLU A 26 -14.28 -3.97 6.12
N LEU A 27 -13.24 -3.21 6.41
CA LEU A 27 -12.13 -3.62 7.25
C LEU A 27 -11.66 -2.42 8.09
N GLU A 28 -11.54 -2.60 9.39
CA GLU A 28 -10.91 -1.60 10.24
C GLU A 28 -9.39 -1.76 10.16
N VAL A 29 -8.73 -0.70 9.73
CA VAL A 29 -7.27 -0.66 9.61
C VAL A 29 -6.73 0.41 10.56
N THR A 30 -5.84 0.02 11.43
CA THR A 30 -5.13 0.93 12.32
C THR A 30 -3.69 1.04 11.86
N VAL A 31 -3.28 2.25 11.52
CA VAL A 31 -1.90 2.54 11.13
C VAL A 31 -1.33 3.50 12.17
N GLU A 32 -0.26 3.06 12.83
CA GLU A 32 0.27 3.72 14.03
C GLU A 32 -0.82 3.84 15.11
N ARG A 33 -1.36 5.04 15.33
CA ARG A 33 -2.43 5.29 16.33
C ARG A 33 -3.73 5.77 15.72
N THR A 34 -3.84 5.72 14.39
CA THR A 34 -5.01 6.22 13.68
C THR A 34 -5.75 5.05 13.05
N SER A 35 -7.01 4.87 13.42
CA SER A 35 -7.90 3.85 12.86
C SER A 35 -8.83 4.46 11.80
N ARG A 36 -9.09 3.68 10.78
CA ARG A 36 -10.08 4.01 9.77
C ARG A 36 -10.81 2.76 9.30
N ILE A 37 -12.02 2.95 8.82
CA ILE A 37 -12.78 1.88 8.15
C ILE A 37 -12.51 1.99 6.65
N LEU A 38 -11.96 0.91 6.10
CA LEU A 38 -11.75 0.77 4.66
C LEU A 38 -13.00 0.16 4.04
N LEU A 39 -13.64 0.89 3.15
CA LEU A 39 -14.91 0.48 2.53
C LEU A 39 -14.68 -0.20 1.18
N THR A 40 -15.70 -0.90 0.70
CA THR A 40 -15.70 -1.53 -0.64
C THR A 40 -15.28 -0.53 -1.71
N GLY A 41 -14.34 -0.94 -2.55
CA GLY A 41 -13.80 -0.12 -3.63
C GLY A 41 -12.64 0.77 -3.23
N GLN A 42 -12.37 0.93 -1.93
CA GLN A 42 -11.23 1.70 -1.46
C GLN A 42 -9.94 0.89 -1.44
N CYS A 43 -8.85 1.58 -1.65
CA CYS A 43 -7.51 0.99 -1.67
C CYS A 43 -6.56 1.87 -0.86
N ILE A 44 -5.79 1.27 0.03
CA ILE A 44 -4.77 1.97 0.82
C ILE A 44 -3.42 1.30 0.66
N LEU A 45 -2.38 2.07 0.97
CA LEU A 45 -1.01 1.57 1.04
C LEU A 45 -0.44 1.86 2.42
N ILE A 46 0.25 0.86 2.97
CA ILE A 46 1.01 0.97 4.21
C ILE A 46 2.49 0.89 3.85
N ASN A 47 3.22 1.94 4.15
CA ASN A 47 4.65 1.99 3.85
C ASN A 47 5.45 1.00 4.71
N SER A 48 6.65 0.67 4.24
CA SER A 48 7.58 -0.22 4.94
C SER A 48 7.88 0.30 6.36
N ASN A 49 8.00 -0.63 7.29
CA ASN A 49 8.34 -0.39 8.70
C ASN A 49 7.29 0.42 9.49
N VAL A 50 6.09 0.57 8.98
CA VAL A 50 5.00 1.26 9.67
C VAL A 50 4.18 0.23 10.47
N ILE A 51 3.98 0.51 11.74
CA ILE A 51 3.20 -0.35 12.64
C ILE A 51 1.72 -0.26 12.26
N HIS A 52 1.10 -1.40 12.04
CA HIS A 52 -0.31 -1.47 11.65
C HIS A 52 -0.98 -2.74 12.16
N SER A 53 -2.31 -2.69 12.21
CA SER A 53 -3.16 -3.82 12.56
C SER A 53 -4.46 -3.77 11.77
N THR A 54 -5.13 -4.90 11.65
CA THR A 54 -6.44 -4.96 11.01
C THR A 54 -7.42 -5.73 11.87
N LYS A 55 -8.69 -5.30 11.83
CA LYS A 55 -9.78 -5.96 12.53
C LYS A 55 -10.97 -6.12 11.59
N CYS A 56 -11.42 -7.35 11.45
CA CYS A 56 -12.58 -7.70 10.65
C CYS A 56 -13.80 -7.90 11.56
N THR A 57 -14.80 -7.04 11.40
CA THR A 57 -16.06 -7.13 12.19
C THR A 57 -17.19 -7.79 11.39
N HIS A 58 -17.08 -7.84 10.07
CA HIS A 58 -18.05 -8.43 9.16
C HIS A 58 -17.33 -9.20 8.06
N PRO A 59 -17.99 -10.18 7.40
CA PRO A 59 -17.38 -10.85 6.26
C PRO A 59 -16.91 -9.87 5.21
N ASN A 60 -15.70 -10.08 4.71
CA ASN A 60 -15.14 -9.23 3.66
C ASN A 60 -14.27 -10.03 2.70
N ARG A 61 -13.95 -9.40 1.59
CA ARG A 61 -12.99 -9.93 0.63
C ARG A 61 -12.09 -8.78 0.16
N ALA A 62 -10.79 -9.01 0.24
CA ALA A 62 -9.79 -8.01 -0.12
C ALA A 62 -8.63 -8.64 -0.89
N ILE A 63 -8.00 -7.83 -1.73
CA ILE A 63 -6.69 -8.14 -2.27
C ILE A 63 -5.66 -7.51 -1.32
N VAL A 64 -4.75 -8.34 -0.81
CA VAL A 64 -3.63 -7.89 0.01
C VAL A 64 -2.34 -8.29 -0.69
N LEU A 65 -1.53 -7.31 -1.00
CA LEU A 65 -0.25 -7.52 -1.68
C LEU A 65 0.87 -6.90 -0.84
N GLN A 66 1.86 -7.70 -0.50
CA GLN A 66 3.08 -7.25 0.16
C GLN A 66 4.24 -7.33 -0.82
N ILE A 67 4.97 -6.24 -0.97
CA ILE A 67 6.14 -6.17 -1.85
C ILE A 67 7.37 -5.88 -0.99
N PRO A 68 8.30 -6.82 -0.84
CA PRO A 68 9.51 -6.59 -0.05
C PRO A 68 10.34 -5.42 -0.58
N ILE A 69 10.87 -4.61 0.33
CA ILE A 69 11.71 -3.46 -0.06
C ILE A 69 12.95 -3.93 -0.81
N GLU A 70 13.54 -5.04 -0.43
CA GLU A 70 14.70 -5.61 -1.11
C GLU A 70 14.43 -5.91 -2.59
N PHE A 71 13.22 -6.38 -2.89
CA PHE A 71 12.80 -6.59 -4.28
C PHE A 71 12.66 -5.25 -5.01
N MET A 72 12.04 -4.26 -4.38
CA MET A 72 11.84 -2.94 -4.98
C MET A 72 13.18 -2.21 -5.23
N GLU A 73 14.15 -2.35 -4.32
CA GLU A 73 15.48 -1.74 -4.44
C GLU A 73 16.23 -2.16 -5.71
N THR A 74 15.96 -3.35 -6.21
CA THR A 74 16.56 -3.85 -7.46
C THR A 74 16.15 -3.01 -8.66
N TYR A 75 14.96 -2.43 -8.65
CA TYR A 75 14.37 -1.75 -9.81
C TYR A 75 14.14 -0.25 -9.59
N ILE A 76 13.97 0.17 -8.35
CA ILE A 76 13.71 1.56 -7.99
C ILE A 76 14.87 2.08 -7.15
N PRO A 77 15.76 2.88 -7.75
CA PRO A 77 16.87 3.46 -7.01
C PRO A 77 16.40 4.27 -5.81
N GLU A 78 17.07 4.09 -4.68
CA GLU A 78 16.80 4.83 -3.45
C GLU A 78 15.35 4.71 -2.93
N VAL A 79 14.71 3.56 -3.16
CA VAL A 79 13.33 3.32 -2.72
C VAL A 79 13.14 3.55 -1.23
N SER A 80 14.17 3.32 -0.42
CA SER A 80 14.14 3.57 1.03
C SER A 80 13.95 5.05 1.38
N GLN A 81 14.17 5.96 0.43
CA GLN A 81 13.97 7.40 0.59
C GLN A 81 12.63 7.87 0.02
N LEU A 82 11.83 6.96 -0.48
CA LEU A 82 10.52 7.26 -1.04
C LEU A 82 9.42 6.88 -0.04
N LEU A 83 8.36 7.70 -0.02
CA LEU A 83 7.08 7.35 0.55
C LEU A 83 6.07 7.21 -0.58
N PHE A 84 5.22 6.19 -0.47
CA PHE A 84 4.10 6.02 -1.38
C PHE A 84 2.83 6.46 -0.65
N LEU A 85 2.04 7.30 -1.29
CA LEU A 85 0.82 7.81 -0.66
C LEU A 85 -0.22 8.24 -1.70
N TRP A 86 -1.48 8.11 -1.33
CA TRP A 86 -2.62 8.68 -2.02
C TRP A 86 -3.79 8.83 -1.04
N ASN A 87 -4.74 9.69 -1.40
CA ASN A 87 -6.00 9.78 -0.68
C ASN A 87 -7.00 8.78 -1.29
N PRO A 88 -7.43 7.72 -0.57
CA PRO A 88 -8.37 6.74 -1.10
C PRO A 88 -9.76 7.33 -1.41
N GLU A 89 -10.05 8.53 -0.89
CA GLU A 89 -11.32 9.24 -1.08
C GLU A 89 -11.17 10.47 -1.98
N THR A 90 -10.08 10.54 -2.76
CA THR A 90 -9.80 11.70 -3.61
C THR A 90 -10.95 12.00 -4.56
N GLN A 91 -11.26 13.29 -4.72
CA GLN A 91 -12.24 13.78 -5.69
C GLN A 91 -11.55 14.34 -6.96
N ASP A 92 -10.23 14.41 -6.98
CA ASP A 92 -9.47 14.81 -8.16
C ASP A 92 -9.65 13.77 -9.28
N PRO A 93 -10.23 14.15 -10.45
CA PRO A 93 -10.47 13.21 -11.53
C PRO A 93 -9.19 12.51 -12.06
N ILE A 94 -8.07 13.24 -12.08
CA ILE A 94 -6.79 12.68 -12.54
C ILE A 94 -6.31 11.61 -11.59
N MET A 95 -6.32 11.90 -10.28
CA MET A 95 -5.93 10.92 -9.25
C MET A 95 -6.86 9.71 -9.22
N ARG A 96 -8.16 9.93 -9.36
CA ARG A 96 -9.14 8.84 -9.42
C ARG A 96 -8.83 7.90 -10.58
N THR A 97 -8.53 8.44 -11.75
CA THR A 97 -8.17 7.63 -12.93
C THR A 97 -6.90 6.82 -12.66
N LYS A 98 -5.89 7.40 -12.05
CA LYS A 98 -4.65 6.71 -11.69
C LYS A 98 -4.90 5.57 -10.68
N LEU A 99 -5.72 5.83 -9.67
CA LEU A 99 -6.11 4.82 -8.69
C LEU A 99 -6.92 3.69 -9.33
N ASP A 100 -7.85 4.00 -10.21
CA ASP A 100 -8.66 3.00 -10.89
C ASP A 100 -7.82 2.09 -11.76
N ARG A 101 -6.82 2.62 -12.46
CA ARG A 101 -5.86 1.81 -13.22
C ARG A 101 -5.04 0.89 -12.34
N MET A 102 -4.61 1.38 -11.18
CA MET A 102 -3.87 0.56 -10.23
C MET A 102 -4.74 -0.56 -9.65
N LYS A 103 -5.98 -0.27 -9.30
CA LYS A 103 -6.95 -1.27 -8.84
C LYS A 103 -7.20 -2.33 -9.90
N ASP A 104 -7.28 -1.93 -11.17
CA ASP A 104 -7.43 -2.87 -12.28
C ASP A 104 -6.21 -3.79 -12.41
N THR A 105 -5.01 -3.26 -12.28
CA THR A 105 -3.78 -4.05 -12.27
C THR A 105 -3.79 -5.07 -11.12
N LEU A 106 -4.17 -4.66 -9.91
CA LEU A 106 -4.30 -5.55 -8.75
C LEU A 106 -5.33 -6.66 -9.00
N THR A 107 -6.46 -6.31 -9.59
CA THR A 107 -7.51 -7.28 -9.92
C THR A 107 -7.00 -8.31 -10.92
N GLN A 108 -6.28 -7.89 -11.96
CA GLN A 108 -5.70 -8.80 -12.94
C GLN A 108 -4.62 -9.70 -12.33
N MET A 109 -3.82 -9.18 -11.39
CA MET A 109 -2.85 -10.00 -10.64
C MET A 109 -3.56 -11.08 -9.83
N GLN A 110 -4.66 -10.75 -9.18
CA GLN A 110 -5.46 -11.72 -8.41
C GLN A 110 -6.05 -12.79 -9.31
N ILE A 111 -6.61 -12.39 -10.45
CA ILE A 111 -7.16 -13.34 -11.43
C ILE A 111 -6.08 -14.29 -11.96
N ALA A 112 -4.91 -13.76 -12.32
CA ALA A 112 -3.80 -14.58 -12.77
C ALA A 112 -3.34 -15.56 -11.68
N ASN A 113 -3.30 -15.13 -10.43
CA ASN A 113 -2.93 -15.98 -9.31
C ASN A 113 -3.96 -17.09 -9.04
N ASP A 114 -5.24 -16.80 -9.22
CA ASP A 114 -6.31 -17.78 -9.00
C ASP A 114 -6.38 -18.83 -10.11
N ILE A 115 -6.24 -18.42 -11.36
CA ILE A 115 -6.38 -19.29 -12.54
C ILE A 115 -5.08 -20.02 -12.85
N ARG A 116 -3.94 -19.36 -12.73
CA ARG A 116 -2.60 -19.86 -13.03
C ARG A 116 -2.50 -20.51 -14.43
N PRO A 117 -2.78 -19.73 -15.49
CA PRO A 117 -2.68 -20.25 -16.84
C PRO A 117 -1.23 -20.61 -17.20
N GLU A 118 -1.06 -21.31 -18.33
CA GLU A 118 0.27 -21.50 -18.89
C GLU A 118 0.94 -20.13 -19.11
N GLY A 119 2.19 -19.99 -18.65
CA GLY A 119 2.89 -18.71 -18.65
C GLY A 119 2.53 -17.79 -17.48
N PHE A 120 1.90 -18.30 -16.43
CA PHE A 120 1.49 -17.53 -15.25
C PHE A 120 2.58 -16.60 -14.71
N LEU A 121 3.81 -17.10 -14.55
CA LEU A 121 4.89 -16.29 -13.99
C LEU A 121 5.23 -15.08 -14.87
N LEU A 122 5.17 -15.26 -16.20
CA LEU A 122 5.38 -14.14 -17.13
C LEU A 122 4.26 -13.10 -16.99
N ARG A 123 3.02 -13.56 -16.97
CA ARG A 123 1.87 -12.66 -16.83
C ARG A 123 1.87 -11.94 -15.48
N PHE A 124 2.04 -12.68 -14.39
CA PHE A 124 2.05 -12.11 -13.06
C PHE A 124 3.17 -11.08 -12.89
N ASN A 125 4.39 -11.41 -13.32
CA ASN A 125 5.52 -10.51 -13.22
C ASN A 125 5.35 -9.28 -14.11
N SER A 126 4.77 -9.40 -15.29
CA SER A 126 4.48 -8.23 -16.12
C SER A 126 3.52 -7.25 -15.42
N LEU A 127 2.50 -7.78 -14.75
CA LEU A 127 1.55 -6.98 -13.97
C LEU A 127 2.21 -6.38 -12.72
N LEU A 128 3.08 -7.13 -12.06
CA LEU A 128 3.83 -6.63 -10.90
C LEU A 128 4.74 -5.46 -11.28
N PHE A 129 5.45 -5.55 -12.40
CA PHE A 129 6.28 -4.44 -12.89
C PHE A 129 5.45 -3.25 -13.31
N GLU A 130 4.29 -3.45 -13.92
CA GLU A 130 3.35 -2.37 -14.21
C GLU A 130 2.89 -1.69 -12.91
N LEU A 131 2.57 -2.47 -11.88
CA LEU A 131 2.21 -1.94 -10.57
C LEU A 131 3.34 -1.12 -9.95
N LEU A 132 4.57 -1.62 -9.98
CA LEU A 132 5.74 -0.89 -9.49
C LEU A 132 5.93 0.43 -10.23
N PHE A 133 5.77 0.44 -11.54
CA PHE A 133 5.83 1.64 -12.34
C PHE A 133 4.75 2.65 -11.93
N GLN A 134 3.49 2.19 -11.77
CA GLN A 134 2.39 3.04 -11.32
C GLN A 134 2.66 3.64 -9.94
N LEU A 135 3.15 2.85 -8.99
CA LEU A 135 3.49 3.32 -7.65
C LEU A 135 4.59 4.39 -7.71
N TYR A 136 5.66 4.09 -8.41
CA TYR A 136 6.80 4.99 -8.51
C TYR A 136 6.46 6.29 -9.24
N HIS A 137 5.81 6.17 -10.39
CA HIS A 137 5.53 7.31 -11.26
C HIS A 137 4.40 8.21 -10.72
N ASN A 138 3.34 7.62 -10.17
CA ASN A 138 2.11 8.34 -9.80
C ASN A 138 2.00 8.67 -8.32
N PHE A 139 2.60 7.88 -7.43
CA PHE A 139 2.28 7.91 -6.01
C PHE A 139 3.50 8.02 -5.09
N SER A 140 4.69 8.22 -5.62
CA SER A 140 5.87 8.35 -4.80
C SER A 140 6.20 9.81 -4.50
N VAL A 141 6.69 10.04 -3.28
CA VAL A 141 7.21 11.33 -2.83
C VAL A 141 8.58 11.09 -2.22
N GLN A 142 9.55 11.91 -2.60
CA GLN A 142 10.87 11.80 -2.02
C GLN A 142 10.89 12.43 -0.63
N VAL A 143 11.44 11.70 0.33
CA VAL A 143 11.70 12.25 1.66
C VAL A 143 12.97 13.07 1.58
N LEU A 144 12.89 14.33 2.03
CA LEU A 144 14.06 15.22 2.04
C LEU A 144 15.15 14.66 2.96
N LYS A 145 16.38 14.53 2.43
CA LYS A 145 17.54 14.17 3.26
C LYS A 145 17.83 15.32 4.22
N PRO A 146 17.91 15.05 5.54
CA PRO A 146 18.31 16.10 6.48
C PRO A 146 19.73 16.54 6.20
N ASN A 147 19.99 17.86 6.20
CA ASN A 147 21.34 18.40 6.19
C ASN A 147 22.08 18.00 7.48
N VAL A 148 23.37 17.69 7.38
CA VAL A 148 24.19 17.22 8.50
C VAL A 148 24.09 18.15 9.73
N ASN A 149 23.82 19.45 9.53
CA ASN A 149 23.67 20.43 10.57
C ASN A 149 22.26 20.55 11.18
N GLN A 150 21.30 19.77 10.67
CA GLN A 150 19.90 19.79 11.09
C GLN A 150 19.38 18.43 11.57
N LYS A 151 20.27 17.45 11.70
CA LYS A 151 19.89 16.05 12.02
C LYS A 151 18.89 15.91 13.16
N ASN A 152 19.00 16.73 14.21
CA ASN A 152 18.12 16.62 15.38
C ASN A 152 16.75 17.30 15.20
N LYS A 153 16.66 18.26 14.27
CA LYS A 153 15.39 18.94 13.97
C LYS A 153 14.57 18.20 12.90
N ASP A 154 15.26 17.54 11.98
CA ASP A 154 14.60 16.89 10.84
C ASP A 154 14.08 15.50 11.18
N LEU A 155 14.70 14.79 12.16
CA LEU A 155 14.17 13.52 12.67
C LEU A 155 12.78 13.69 13.28
N SER A 156 12.53 14.80 13.99
CA SER A 156 11.21 15.10 14.54
C SER A 156 10.17 15.47 13.45
N ARG A 157 10.62 15.88 12.29
CA ARG A 157 9.75 16.21 11.14
C ARG A 157 9.40 15.01 10.27
N LEU A 158 10.18 13.92 10.32
CA LEU A 158 9.86 12.68 9.61
C LEU A 158 8.63 11.98 10.21
N ASP A 159 8.46 12.04 11.55
CA ASP A 159 7.30 11.46 12.23
C ASP A 159 5.96 12.02 11.72
N PRO A 160 5.78 13.36 11.59
CA PRO A 160 4.55 13.91 11.02
C PRO A 160 4.28 13.45 9.57
N VAL A 161 5.32 13.31 8.75
CA VAL A 161 5.20 12.84 7.36
C VAL A 161 4.75 11.39 7.32
N LEU A 162 5.33 10.51 8.14
CA LEU A 162 4.93 9.11 8.26
C LEU A 162 3.50 8.99 8.78
N THR A 163 3.14 9.78 9.79
CA THR A 163 1.78 9.83 10.35
C THR A 163 0.77 10.33 9.32
N TYR A 164 1.12 11.33 8.52
CA TYR A 164 0.28 11.84 7.45
C TYR A 164 0.01 10.77 6.38
N THR A 165 1.04 10.05 5.97
CA THR A 165 0.93 8.94 5.02
C THR A 165 -0.02 7.86 5.55
N ALA A 166 0.04 7.58 6.85
CA ALA A 166 -0.82 6.61 7.51
C ALA A 166 -2.30 7.05 7.55
N ARG A 167 -2.59 8.35 7.54
CA ARG A 167 -3.95 8.90 7.59
C ARG A 167 -4.67 8.95 6.24
N ASN A 168 -3.94 8.87 5.19
CA ASN A 168 -4.45 8.90 3.83
C ASN A 168 -4.51 7.52 3.24
#